data_f28d0f9a016f2512e4c0b1519eaacd42
#
_entry.id   f28d0f9a016f2512e4c0b1519eaacd42
#
_cell.length_a   1.000
_cell.length_b   1.000
_cell.length_c   1.000
_cell.angle_alpha   90.00
_cell.angle_beta   90.00
_cell.angle_gamma   90.00
#
_symmetry.space_group_name_H-M   'P 1'
#
loop_
_entity.id
_entity.type
_entity.pdbx_description
1 polymer ?
#
loop_
_entity_poly.entity_id
_entity_poly.type
_entity_poly.pdbx_seq_one_letter_code
_entity_poly.pdbx_strand_id
1 'polypeptide(L)'
;MNILFFFIYFPFTNSLCFVKIKVMKTYTFKGGVKPQECKELSKDINICEVLPPSKTVTIPVTMGGANNVPTVKAGDKVVKGQIIADSTEFISAPVHASPSGTVKEIGLHLVSGNLKVSCITIEGDGLDSTSYMEPLDPFNCSSKDALKRIRDAGITGQGGASFPLHVKLNPPANTEIKYIILNAAECEPYITIDYRTLKETPHRVIDGLRIMMKITGAKGVIALEDNKIDLLEILKAEILKENCSQDIEIRIVKSKYPQGSEKMLIKSLFNKEVPSGGLPVETGCIVSNTGTACAVSDAFRLGKPLIERALTISGGACETPKNIIVPVGTIVSDLVPEVVKINAEKTVKLLSGGPLMGSSMISADFPIAKGTACVLFLTKEEVNTDPEIPCIGCGKCIDVCPLGLAPTLIVSALKVRNIEKAGKLGVMDCVECGSCGFICPANVPLVQKIRLGKANVKRQMASKTAGGKA
;
A
#
# COMPACT_ATOMS: atom_id res chain seq x y z
N MET A 1 21.35 -1.56 24.97
CA MET A 1 21.85 -2.67 24.15
C MET A 1 21.93 -3.89 25.06
N ASN A 2 20.91 -4.75 25.02
CA ASN A 2 20.89 -5.95 25.87
C ASN A 2 21.69 -7.05 25.16
N ILE A 3 22.75 -7.53 25.82
CA ILE A 3 23.55 -8.66 25.36
C ILE A 3 23.10 -9.83 26.21
N LEU A 4 22.50 -10.85 25.62
CA LEU A 4 22.27 -12.14 26.31
C LEU A 4 23.46 -13.06 26.05
N PHE A 5 23.96 -13.65 27.12
CA PHE A 5 24.98 -14.66 27.05
C PHE A 5 24.33 -16.04 27.25
N PHE A 6 24.52 -16.91 26.27
CA PHE A 6 24.14 -18.32 26.40
C PHE A 6 25.39 -19.19 26.53
N PHE A 7 25.33 -20.14 27.44
CA PHE A 7 26.34 -21.18 27.57
C PHE A 7 25.86 -22.40 26.77
N ILE A 8 26.57 -22.73 25.70
CA ILE A 8 26.34 -23.98 24.97
C ILE A 8 27.46 -24.95 25.35
N TYR A 9 27.07 -26.06 26.01
CA TYR A 9 27.98 -27.14 26.33
C TYR A 9 28.05 -28.13 25.16
N PHE A 10 29.24 -28.35 24.62
CA PHE A 10 29.47 -29.34 23.58
C PHE A 10 30.06 -30.62 24.24
N PRO A 11 29.26 -31.68 24.40
CA PRO A 11 29.70 -32.90 25.15
C PRO A 11 30.86 -33.64 24.48
N PHE A 12 31.11 -33.44 23.18
CA PHE A 12 32.18 -34.07 22.43
C PHE A 12 33.56 -33.37 22.56
N THR A 13 33.61 -32.13 23.00
CA THR A 13 34.87 -31.35 23.08
C THR A 13 35.19 -30.87 24.50
N ASN A 14 34.30 -31.15 25.46
CA ASN A 14 34.40 -30.69 26.86
C ASN A 14 34.67 -29.16 26.96
N SER A 15 34.19 -28.37 25.99
CA SER A 15 34.40 -26.93 25.92
C SER A 15 33.09 -26.16 26.06
N LEU A 16 33.13 -25.13 26.91
CA LEU A 16 32.09 -24.12 27.04
C LEU A 16 32.36 -23.03 25.99
N CYS A 17 31.47 -22.90 25.01
CA CYS A 17 31.56 -21.82 24.03
C CYS A 17 30.64 -20.67 24.44
N PHE A 18 31.21 -19.48 24.54
CA PHE A 18 30.45 -18.25 24.78
C PHE A 18 29.84 -17.79 23.45
N VAL A 19 28.53 -17.95 23.28
CA VAL A 19 27.82 -17.36 22.13
C VAL A 19 27.26 -16.03 22.54
N LYS A 20 27.82 -14.96 21.97
CA LYS A 20 27.37 -13.60 22.16
C LYS A 20 26.22 -13.32 21.18
N ILE A 21 24.98 -13.47 21.62
CA ILE A 21 23.82 -13.12 20.80
C ILE A 21 23.55 -11.63 20.96
N LYS A 22 23.76 -10.86 19.90
CA LYS A 22 23.36 -9.45 19.81
C LYS A 22 21.85 -9.39 19.61
N VAL A 23 21.09 -9.16 20.70
CA VAL A 23 19.65 -8.96 20.61
C VAL A 23 19.40 -7.68 19.84
N MET A 24 18.82 -7.78 18.65
CA MET A 24 18.41 -6.62 17.87
C MET A 24 17.19 -5.96 18.53
N LYS A 25 17.24 -4.64 18.68
CA LYS A 25 16.11 -3.88 19.20
C LYS A 25 14.95 -3.96 18.21
N THR A 26 13.81 -4.45 18.69
CA THR A 26 12.56 -4.52 17.90
C THR A 26 11.62 -3.40 18.33
N TYR A 27 11.15 -2.64 17.36
CA TYR A 27 10.26 -1.49 17.57
C TYR A 27 8.79 -1.94 17.42
N THR A 28 7.91 -1.34 18.21
CA THR A 28 6.47 -1.71 18.20
C THR A 28 5.61 -0.59 18.78
N PHE A 29 4.29 -0.71 18.64
CA PHE A 29 3.27 0.19 19.21
C PHE A 29 2.31 -0.61 20.13
N LYS A 30 1.47 0.06 20.92
CA LYS A 30 0.44 -0.57 21.77
C LYS A 30 -0.82 -0.90 20.94
N GLY A 31 -1.50 -2.02 21.23
CA GLY A 31 -2.67 -2.49 20.48
C GLY A 31 -2.29 -3.33 19.25
N GLY A 32 -3.16 -3.37 18.26
CA GLY A 32 -3.02 -4.23 17.08
C GLY A 32 -3.45 -5.67 17.31
N VAL A 33 -3.43 -6.46 16.25
CA VAL A 33 -3.80 -7.88 16.25
C VAL A 33 -2.72 -8.71 15.58
N LYS A 34 -2.74 -10.03 15.77
CA LYS A 34 -1.89 -11.01 15.08
C LYS A 34 -2.78 -11.98 14.30
N PRO A 35 -3.20 -11.65 13.09
CA PRO A 35 -3.86 -12.60 12.22
C PRO A 35 -2.88 -13.70 11.78
N GLN A 36 -3.42 -14.84 11.33
CA GLN A 36 -2.62 -15.85 10.62
C GLN A 36 -2.02 -15.21 9.37
N GLU A 37 -0.73 -15.39 9.14
CA GLU A 37 -0.03 -14.66 8.06
C GLU A 37 -0.35 -15.18 6.67
N CYS A 38 -0.54 -16.50 6.49
CA CYS A 38 -0.84 -17.18 5.23
C CYS A 38 0.09 -16.80 4.07
N LYS A 39 1.33 -16.40 4.39
CA LYS A 39 2.34 -15.96 3.42
C LYS A 39 3.07 -17.12 2.77
N GLU A 40 3.03 -18.29 3.38
CA GLU A 40 3.62 -19.55 2.88
C GLU A 40 3.07 -19.92 1.49
N LEU A 41 1.86 -19.48 1.14
CA LEU A 41 1.24 -19.77 -0.15
C LEU A 41 1.99 -19.14 -1.34
N SER A 42 2.68 -18.01 -1.14
CA SER A 42 3.31 -17.26 -2.24
C SER A 42 4.69 -16.68 -1.92
N LYS A 43 5.14 -16.72 -0.66
CA LYS A 43 6.42 -16.12 -0.22
C LYS A 43 7.63 -16.62 -1.03
N ASP A 44 7.65 -17.91 -1.38
CA ASP A 44 8.78 -18.52 -2.08
C ASP A 44 8.63 -18.52 -3.61
N ILE A 45 7.55 -17.93 -4.14
CA ILE A 45 7.28 -17.82 -5.57
C ILE A 45 7.88 -16.51 -6.08
N ASN A 46 8.79 -16.61 -7.06
CA ASN A 46 9.43 -15.45 -7.69
C ASN A 46 8.40 -14.58 -8.43
N ILE A 47 8.73 -13.30 -8.56
CA ILE A 47 7.93 -12.39 -9.38
C ILE A 47 8.07 -12.77 -10.84
N CYS A 48 6.95 -12.84 -11.57
CA CYS A 48 6.95 -13.02 -13.01
C CYS A 48 6.18 -11.89 -13.70
N GLU A 49 6.67 -11.45 -14.84
CA GLU A 49 5.97 -10.50 -15.69
C GLU A 49 4.92 -11.23 -16.51
N VAL A 50 3.72 -10.66 -16.58
CA VAL A 50 2.57 -11.25 -17.26
C VAL A 50 1.87 -10.19 -18.09
N LEU A 51 1.63 -10.50 -19.36
CA LEU A 51 0.74 -9.71 -20.20
C LEU A 51 -0.67 -10.32 -20.15
N PRO A 52 -1.75 -9.49 -20.15
CA PRO A 52 -3.10 -9.99 -20.15
C PRO A 52 -3.38 -10.82 -21.42
N PRO A 53 -3.95 -12.04 -21.32
CA PRO A 53 -4.24 -12.89 -22.48
C PRO A 53 -5.11 -12.21 -23.54
N SER A 54 -6.06 -11.38 -23.11
CA SER A 54 -6.93 -10.60 -24.02
C SER A 54 -6.20 -9.49 -24.77
N LYS A 55 -4.97 -9.14 -24.37
CA LYS A 55 -4.22 -7.95 -24.82
C LYS A 55 -4.95 -6.64 -24.60
N THR A 56 -6.03 -6.63 -23.85
CA THR A 56 -6.86 -5.45 -23.54
C THR A 56 -6.63 -5.01 -22.10
N VAL A 57 -6.57 -3.70 -21.90
CA VAL A 57 -6.52 -3.11 -20.55
C VAL A 57 -7.63 -2.07 -20.41
N THR A 58 -8.18 -1.97 -19.20
CA THR A 58 -9.18 -0.95 -18.84
C THR A 58 -8.63 -0.10 -17.71
N ILE A 59 -8.20 1.10 -18.04
CA ILE A 59 -7.41 1.97 -17.16
C ILE A 59 -8.32 3.02 -16.55
N PRO A 60 -8.50 3.06 -15.20
CA PRO A 60 -9.25 4.13 -14.55
C PRO A 60 -8.64 5.50 -14.85
N VAL A 61 -9.48 6.45 -15.27
CA VAL A 61 -9.05 7.83 -15.62
C VAL A 61 -8.40 8.52 -14.43
N THR A 62 -8.82 8.19 -13.20
CA THR A 62 -8.27 8.75 -11.97
C THR A 62 -7.79 7.65 -11.04
N MET A 63 -6.52 7.70 -10.67
CA MET A 63 -5.91 6.79 -9.70
C MET A 63 -5.10 7.58 -8.66
N GLY A 64 -5.82 8.30 -7.80
CA GLY A 64 -5.27 9.13 -6.71
C GLY A 64 -5.30 10.63 -6.99
N GLY A 65 -5.73 11.39 -5.98
CA GLY A 65 -5.88 12.84 -6.06
C GLY A 65 -7.19 13.31 -6.70
N ALA A 66 -7.14 14.50 -7.28
CA ALA A 66 -8.27 15.11 -7.99
C ALA A 66 -8.60 14.36 -9.29
N ASN A 67 -9.81 14.56 -9.80
CA ASN A 67 -10.26 13.92 -11.01
C ASN A 67 -9.46 14.38 -12.24
N ASN A 68 -8.94 13.41 -12.97
CA ASN A 68 -8.36 13.65 -14.28
C ASN A 68 -9.42 13.70 -15.38
N VAL A 69 -9.06 14.35 -16.49
CA VAL A 69 -9.83 14.39 -17.73
C VAL A 69 -9.08 13.58 -18.79
N PRO A 70 -9.75 12.72 -19.58
CA PRO A 70 -9.12 12.04 -20.69
C PRO A 70 -8.51 13.04 -21.70
N THR A 71 -7.29 12.76 -22.16
CA THR A 71 -6.60 13.54 -23.21
C THR A 71 -6.66 12.85 -24.57
N VAL A 72 -7.33 11.70 -24.63
CA VAL A 72 -7.53 10.87 -25.82
C VAL A 72 -9.01 10.57 -26.02
N LYS A 73 -9.37 10.07 -27.20
CA LYS A 73 -10.74 9.66 -27.56
C LYS A 73 -10.75 8.27 -28.21
N ALA A 74 -11.91 7.65 -28.31
CA ALA A 74 -12.07 6.38 -29.02
C ALA A 74 -11.55 6.48 -30.47
N GLY A 75 -10.80 5.48 -30.91
CA GLY A 75 -10.13 5.40 -32.20
C GLY A 75 -8.69 5.96 -32.21
N ASP A 76 -8.26 6.70 -31.19
CA ASP A 76 -6.91 7.21 -31.13
C ASP A 76 -5.89 6.06 -30.95
N LYS A 77 -4.76 6.14 -31.65
CA LYS A 77 -3.58 5.29 -31.40
C LYS A 77 -2.76 5.88 -30.28
N VAL A 78 -2.32 5.03 -29.38
CA VAL A 78 -1.48 5.42 -28.24
C VAL A 78 -0.24 4.54 -28.15
N VAL A 79 0.83 5.09 -27.58
CA VAL A 79 2.07 4.35 -27.30
C VAL A 79 2.24 4.13 -25.81
N LYS A 80 2.90 3.05 -25.42
CA LYS A 80 3.16 2.71 -24.01
C LYS A 80 3.92 3.85 -23.33
N GLY A 81 3.38 4.34 -22.21
CA GLY A 81 3.94 5.48 -21.48
C GLY A 81 3.38 6.85 -21.88
N GLN A 82 2.56 6.94 -22.92
CA GLN A 82 1.88 8.18 -23.29
C GLN A 82 0.84 8.59 -22.23
N ILE A 83 0.76 9.88 -21.87
CA ILE A 83 -0.31 10.40 -21.01
C ILE A 83 -1.64 10.29 -21.74
N ILE A 84 -2.63 9.66 -21.10
CA ILE A 84 -3.99 9.45 -21.63
C ILE A 84 -5.08 10.15 -20.79
N ALA A 85 -4.72 10.59 -19.58
CA ALA A 85 -5.58 11.43 -18.74
C ALA A 85 -4.72 12.25 -17.78
N ASP A 86 -5.10 13.50 -17.53
CA ASP A 86 -4.39 14.41 -16.62
C ASP A 86 -5.36 15.43 -15.99
N SER A 87 -4.85 16.19 -15.01
CA SER A 87 -5.54 17.26 -14.31
C SER A 87 -4.58 18.42 -14.05
N THR A 88 -5.11 19.64 -14.05
CA THR A 88 -4.37 20.85 -13.67
C THR A 88 -4.27 21.05 -12.16
N GLU A 89 -5.02 20.25 -11.37
CA GLU A 89 -5.00 20.33 -9.92
C GLU A 89 -3.66 19.88 -9.35
N PHE A 90 -3.18 20.56 -8.31
CA PHE A 90 -1.90 20.24 -7.68
C PHE A 90 -1.89 18.82 -7.07
N ILE A 91 -2.97 18.43 -6.38
CA ILE A 91 -3.10 17.09 -5.83
C ILE A 91 -3.72 16.16 -6.89
N SER A 92 -2.96 15.84 -7.92
CA SER A 92 -3.34 14.93 -9.00
C SER A 92 -2.14 14.13 -9.48
N ALA A 93 -2.37 13.10 -10.26
CA ALA A 93 -1.31 12.34 -10.93
C ALA A 93 -1.81 11.92 -12.32
N PRO A 94 -1.03 12.16 -13.40
CA PRO A 94 -1.41 11.74 -14.72
C PRO A 94 -1.50 10.21 -14.82
N VAL A 95 -2.31 9.78 -15.77
CA VAL A 95 -2.52 8.37 -16.10
C VAL A 95 -1.97 8.12 -17.49
N HIS A 96 -1.27 7.01 -17.66
CA HIS A 96 -0.54 6.67 -18.89
C HIS A 96 -1.07 5.39 -19.49
N ALA A 97 -0.95 5.27 -20.80
CA ALA A 97 -1.19 4.01 -21.50
C ALA A 97 -0.17 2.96 -21.05
N SER A 98 -0.67 1.83 -20.58
CA SER A 98 0.19 0.71 -20.16
C SER A 98 0.60 -0.20 -21.31
N PRO A 99 -0.18 -0.42 -22.40
CA PRO A 99 0.29 -0.95 -23.68
C PRO A 99 0.37 0.15 -24.74
N SER A 100 1.02 -0.14 -25.86
CA SER A 100 0.75 0.51 -27.14
C SER A 100 -0.51 -0.11 -27.76
N GLY A 101 -1.27 0.67 -28.54
CA GLY A 101 -2.49 0.14 -29.16
C GLY A 101 -3.49 1.20 -29.56
N THR A 102 -4.78 0.82 -29.58
CA THR A 102 -5.89 1.69 -29.97
C THR A 102 -6.87 1.84 -28.84
N VAL A 103 -7.27 3.06 -28.54
CA VAL A 103 -8.35 3.36 -27.59
C VAL A 103 -9.66 2.85 -28.17
N LYS A 104 -10.28 1.85 -27.54
CA LYS A 104 -11.58 1.29 -27.97
C LYS A 104 -12.75 2.14 -27.52
N GLU A 105 -12.74 2.51 -26.25
CA GLU A 105 -13.80 3.29 -25.63
C GLU A 105 -13.33 4.05 -24.39
N ILE A 106 -14.14 5.04 -24.01
CA ILE A 106 -14.08 5.69 -22.70
C ILE A 106 -15.45 5.53 -22.07
N GLY A 107 -15.55 4.71 -21.03
CA GLY A 107 -16.81 4.30 -20.45
C GLY A 107 -16.75 4.09 -18.93
N LEU A 108 -17.91 3.73 -18.35
CA LEU A 108 -18.02 3.43 -16.92
C LEU A 108 -17.77 1.94 -16.69
N HIS A 109 -16.71 1.62 -15.97
CA HIS A 109 -16.34 0.25 -15.59
C HIS A 109 -16.29 0.06 -14.08
N LEU A 110 -16.54 -1.18 -13.65
CA LEU A 110 -16.38 -1.57 -12.26
C LEU A 110 -14.90 -1.48 -11.86
N VAL A 111 -14.64 -0.92 -10.68
CA VAL A 111 -13.29 -0.85 -10.09
C VAL A 111 -13.31 -1.38 -8.65
N SER A 112 -12.14 -1.47 -8.03
CA SER A 112 -12.02 -1.87 -6.61
C SER A 112 -13.01 -1.09 -5.73
N GLY A 113 -13.68 -1.80 -4.81
CA GLY A 113 -14.74 -1.25 -3.96
C GLY A 113 -16.13 -1.22 -4.59
N ASN A 114 -16.32 -1.90 -5.72
CA ASN A 114 -17.59 -2.00 -6.47
C ASN A 114 -18.15 -0.65 -6.95
N LEU A 115 -17.26 0.29 -7.22
CA LEU A 115 -17.62 1.58 -7.79
C LEU A 115 -17.53 1.52 -9.32
N LYS A 116 -18.41 2.26 -10.01
CA LYS A 116 -18.30 2.50 -11.46
C LYS A 116 -17.66 3.86 -11.66
N VAL A 117 -16.54 3.87 -12.35
CA VAL A 117 -15.80 5.11 -12.69
C VAL A 117 -15.47 5.14 -14.17
N SER A 118 -15.17 6.34 -14.69
CA SER A 118 -14.67 6.51 -16.05
C SER A 118 -13.34 5.80 -16.24
N CYS A 119 -13.24 4.93 -17.24
CA CYS A 119 -12.05 4.19 -17.63
C CYS A 119 -11.80 4.36 -19.13
N ILE A 120 -10.53 4.23 -19.53
CA ILE A 120 -10.09 4.18 -20.92
C ILE A 120 -9.72 2.73 -21.22
N THR A 121 -10.42 2.12 -22.18
CA THR A 121 -10.13 0.76 -22.65
C THR A 121 -9.21 0.83 -23.87
N ILE A 122 -8.06 0.17 -23.81
CA ILE A 122 -7.06 0.10 -24.88
C ILE A 122 -6.90 -1.36 -25.31
N GLU A 123 -7.04 -1.61 -26.60
CA GLU A 123 -6.65 -2.86 -27.22
C GLU A 123 -5.19 -2.76 -27.66
N GLY A 124 -4.34 -3.60 -27.06
CA GLY A 124 -2.91 -3.63 -27.36
C GLY A 124 -2.63 -4.17 -28.78
N ASP A 125 -1.69 -3.53 -29.47
CA ASP A 125 -1.26 -3.92 -30.83
C ASP A 125 -0.14 -4.97 -30.85
N GLY A 126 0.45 -5.26 -29.69
CA GLY A 126 1.56 -6.21 -29.55
C GLY A 126 2.91 -5.69 -30.08
N LEU A 127 2.98 -4.41 -30.47
CA LEU A 127 4.22 -3.81 -31.01
C LEU A 127 5.12 -3.28 -29.88
N ASP A 128 4.57 -3.06 -28.69
CA ASP A 128 5.27 -2.52 -27.50
C ASP A 128 6.02 -1.19 -27.77
N SER A 129 5.47 -0.37 -28.67
CA SER A 129 6.02 0.94 -28.99
C SER A 129 5.95 1.86 -27.77
N THR A 130 7.06 2.46 -27.37
CA THR A 130 7.17 3.24 -26.13
C THR A 130 7.36 4.74 -26.38
N SER A 131 6.87 5.56 -25.44
CA SER A 131 7.15 7.00 -25.33
C SER A 131 7.53 7.31 -23.88
N TYR A 132 8.73 6.90 -23.49
CA TYR A 132 9.27 7.20 -22.18
C TYR A 132 9.97 8.55 -22.18
N MET A 133 10.04 9.16 -21.00
CA MET A 133 10.85 10.37 -20.81
C MET A 133 12.34 10.03 -20.93
N GLU A 134 13.16 11.01 -21.30
CA GLU A 134 14.61 10.84 -21.25
C GLU A 134 15.07 10.53 -19.81
N PRO A 135 16.03 9.63 -19.58
CA PRO A 135 16.64 9.41 -18.27
C PRO A 135 17.09 10.73 -17.63
N LEU A 136 16.94 10.84 -16.32
CA LEU A 136 17.32 12.04 -15.57
C LEU A 136 18.19 11.63 -14.38
N ASP A 137 19.38 12.24 -14.25
CA ASP A 137 20.21 12.02 -13.07
C ASP A 137 19.60 12.72 -11.84
N PRO A 138 19.10 11.96 -10.86
CA PRO A 138 18.41 12.52 -9.69
C PRO A 138 19.37 13.29 -8.76
N PHE A 139 20.67 13.03 -8.84
CA PHE A 139 21.66 13.63 -7.94
C PHE A 139 22.24 14.94 -8.48
N ASN A 140 22.08 15.21 -9.79
CA ASN A 140 22.51 16.42 -10.45
C ASN A 140 21.38 17.35 -10.92
N CYS A 141 20.09 16.93 -10.75
CA CYS A 141 18.95 17.80 -11.05
C CYS A 141 18.48 18.61 -9.84
N SER A 142 17.70 19.68 -10.08
CA SER A 142 17.05 20.44 -9.02
C SER A 142 15.92 19.63 -8.36
N SER A 143 15.60 19.92 -7.08
CA SER A 143 14.44 19.30 -6.42
C SER A 143 13.12 19.59 -7.16
N LYS A 144 13.00 20.77 -7.79
CA LYS A 144 11.83 21.13 -8.61
C LYS A 144 11.69 20.21 -9.84
N ASP A 145 12.80 19.95 -10.54
CA ASP A 145 12.81 19.05 -11.71
C ASP A 145 12.56 17.62 -11.29
N ALA A 146 13.11 17.20 -10.16
CA ALA A 146 12.86 15.88 -9.59
C ALA A 146 11.38 15.68 -9.22
N LEU A 147 10.75 16.66 -8.56
CA LEU A 147 9.31 16.62 -8.24
C LEU A 147 8.45 16.61 -9.50
N LYS A 148 8.84 17.41 -10.51
CA LYS A 148 8.18 17.41 -11.82
C LYS A 148 8.27 16.02 -12.48
N ARG A 149 9.45 15.38 -12.47
CA ARG A 149 9.67 14.02 -12.99
C ARG A 149 8.73 13.02 -12.31
N ILE A 150 8.60 13.05 -10.99
CA ILE A 150 7.72 12.16 -10.22
C ILE A 150 6.25 12.38 -10.60
N ARG A 151 5.83 13.65 -10.76
CA ARG A 151 4.48 13.98 -11.22
C ARG A 151 4.23 13.47 -12.63
N ASP A 152 5.11 13.82 -13.56
CA ASP A 152 4.97 13.47 -14.98
C ASP A 152 5.02 11.95 -15.21
N ALA A 153 5.72 11.21 -14.35
CA ALA A 153 5.69 9.75 -14.35
C ALA A 153 4.41 9.17 -13.71
N GLY A 154 3.50 9.99 -13.22
CA GLY A 154 2.26 9.56 -12.61
C GLY A 154 2.42 8.70 -11.37
N ILE A 155 3.49 8.92 -10.58
CA ILE A 155 3.78 8.07 -9.41
C ILE A 155 2.84 8.40 -8.27
N THR A 156 2.09 7.38 -7.85
CA THR A 156 1.23 7.39 -6.67
C THR A 156 1.70 6.33 -5.67
N GLY A 157 1.29 6.47 -4.40
CA GLY A 157 1.62 5.50 -3.37
C GLY A 157 1.05 4.12 -3.67
N GLN A 158 1.90 3.11 -3.70
CA GLN A 158 1.53 1.73 -4.03
C GLN A 158 1.13 0.88 -2.80
N GLY A 159 1.11 1.47 -1.62
CA GLY A 159 0.64 0.83 -0.38
C GLY A 159 -0.89 0.90 -0.15
N GLY A 160 -1.68 1.13 -1.19
CA GLY A 160 -3.16 1.11 -1.17
C GLY A 160 -3.84 2.47 -1.29
N ALA A 161 -3.34 3.52 -0.66
CA ALA A 161 -3.99 4.84 -0.64
C ALA A 161 -3.86 5.64 -1.95
N SER A 162 -2.95 5.28 -2.83
CA SER A 162 -2.70 5.92 -4.14
C SER A 162 -2.51 7.44 -4.10
N PHE A 163 -1.99 8.00 -2.99
CA PHE A 163 -1.75 9.45 -2.89
C PHE A 163 -0.60 9.87 -3.80
N PRO A 164 -0.71 11.00 -4.55
CA PRO A 164 0.34 11.47 -5.45
C PRO A 164 1.66 11.72 -4.73
N LEU A 165 2.74 11.06 -5.18
CA LEU A 165 4.02 11.08 -4.47
C LEU A 165 4.70 12.45 -4.51
N HIS A 166 4.63 13.19 -5.63
CA HIS A 166 5.22 14.52 -5.75
C HIS A 166 4.63 15.51 -4.73
N VAL A 167 3.33 15.37 -4.37
CA VAL A 167 2.71 16.17 -3.31
C VAL A 167 3.27 15.78 -1.95
N LYS A 168 3.41 14.46 -1.71
CA LYS A 168 3.94 13.92 -0.44
C LYS A 168 5.39 14.35 -0.17
N LEU A 169 6.21 14.45 -1.23
CA LEU A 169 7.61 14.88 -1.17
C LEU A 169 7.79 16.40 -1.24
N ASN A 170 6.72 17.16 -1.42
CA ASN A 170 6.71 18.62 -1.46
C ASN A 170 5.86 19.22 -0.32
N PRO A 171 6.31 19.07 0.94
CA PRO A 171 5.56 19.58 2.09
C PRO A 171 5.53 21.12 2.09
N PRO A 172 4.67 21.75 2.91
CA PRO A 172 4.67 23.20 3.12
C PRO A 172 6.06 23.74 3.49
N ALA A 173 6.39 24.94 3.03
CA ALA A 173 7.74 25.52 3.10
C ALA A 173 8.39 25.56 4.50
N ASN A 174 7.60 25.56 5.57
CA ASN A 174 8.10 25.59 6.94
C ASN A 174 8.16 24.20 7.62
N THR A 175 8.05 23.12 6.84
CA THR A 175 8.05 21.75 7.37
C THR A 175 9.37 21.06 7.06
N GLU A 176 10.19 20.84 8.08
CA GLU A 176 11.45 20.09 7.95
C GLU A 176 11.15 18.58 7.92
N ILE A 177 11.59 17.90 6.86
CA ILE A 177 11.54 16.44 6.77
C ILE A 177 12.86 15.86 7.27
N LYS A 178 12.79 15.07 8.34
CA LYS A 178 13.96 14.43 8.96
C LYS A 178 14.18 13.02 8.45
N TYR A 179 13.09 12.32 8.12
CA TYR A 179 13.17 10.92 7.74
C TYR A 179 12.22 10.55 6.59
N ILE A 180 12.75 9.83 5.60
CA ILE A 180 11.97 9.02 4.66
C ILE A 180 11.95 7.61 5.22
N ILE A 181 10.77 7.11 5.59
CA ILE A 181 10.57 5.75 6.09
C ILE A 181 10.15 4.88 4.92
N LEU A 182 11.02 3.94 4.52
CA LEU A 182 10.65 2.88 3.60
C LEU A 182 9.86 1.83 4.38
N ASN A 183 8.60 1.68 4.05
CA ASN A 183 7.70 0.71 4.67
C ASN A 183 7.94 -0.68 4.07
N ALA A 184 8.74 -1.49 4.74
CA ALA A 184 8.98 -2.89 4.46
C ALA A 184 8.24 -3.83 5.45
N ALA A 185 7.20 -3.30 6.09
CA ALA A 185 6.40 -3.98 7.10
C ALA A 185 5.10 -4.58 6.52
N GLU A 186 5.11 -5.18 5.38
CA GLU A 186 4.01 -5.83 4.68
C GLU A 186 3.12 -6.70 5.62
N CYS A 187 2.30 -6.01 6.46
CA CYS A 187 1.62 -6.60 7.62
C CYS A 187 0.25 -7.23 7.30
N GLU A 188 -0.31 -7.03 6.09
CA GLU A 188 -1.52 -7.72 5.65
C GLU A 188 -1.23 -9.20 5.39
N PRO A 189 -2.09 -10.12 5.85
CA PRO A 189 -1.98 -11.54 5.48
C PRO A 189 -2.01 -11.78 3.97
N TYR A 190 -1.45 -12.89 3.53
CA TYR A 190 -1.35 -13.36 2.13
C TYR A 190 -0.44 -12.53 1.23
N ILE A 191 -0.23 -11.25 1.49
CA ILE A 191 0.56 -10.37 0.62
C ILE A 191 2.05 -10.65 0.81
N THR A 192 2.76 -10.89 -0.30
CA THR A 192 4.19 -11.20 -0.32
C THR A 192 4.97 -10.42 -1.37
N ILE A 193 4.30 -9.54 -2.11
CA ILE A 193 4.93 -8.81 -3.21
C ILE A 193 6.01 -7.83 -2.76
N ASP A 194 5.84 -7.16 -1.60
CA ASP A 194 6.86 -6.26 -1.06
C ASP A 194 8.09 -7.04 -0.60
N TYR A 195 7.88 -8.21 0.05
CA TYR A 195 8.97 -9.12 0.42
C TYR A 195 9.75 -9.59 -0.81
N ARG A 196 9.06 -10.01 -1.86
CA ARG A 196 9.70 -10.47 -3.10
C ARG A 196 10.44 -9.33 -3.81
N THR A 197 9.84 -8.14 -3.87
CA THR A 197 10.48 -6.94 -4.44
C THR A 197 11.79 -6.60 -3.72
N LEU A 198 11.80 -6.65 -2.38
CA LEU A 198 13.01 -6.43 -1.59
C LEU A 198 14.07 -7.51 -1.80
N LYS A 199 13.65 -8.74 -2.06
CA LYS A 199 14.55 -9.88 -2.27
C LYS A 199 15.14 -9.92 -3.67
N GLU A 200 14.34 -9.62 -4.69
CA GLU A 200 14.72 -9.77 -6.10
C GLU A 200 15.30 -8.51 -6.73
N THR A 201 14.83 -7.33 -6.29
CA THR A 201 15.25 -6.04 -6.85
C THR A 201 15.64 -5.02 -5.78
N PRO A 202 16.48 -5.38 -4.79
CA PRO A 202 16.85 -4.48 -3.69
C PRO A 202 17.51 -3.19 -4.19
N HIS A 203 18.27 -3.26 -5.29
CA HIS A 203 18.93 -2.11 -5.91
C HIS A 203 17.93 -1.03 -6.34
N ARG A 204 16.79 -1.40 -6.96
CA ARG A 204 15.76 -0.43 -7.37
C ARG A 204 15.09 0.21 -6.15
N VAL A 205 14.86 -0.57 -5.10
CA VAL A 205 14.26 -0.08 -3.85
C VAL A 205 15.16 0.92 -3.15
N ILE A 206 16.46 0.61 -3.02
CA ILE A 206 17.45 1.47 -2.37
C ILE A 206 17.69 2.74 -3.21
N ASP A 207 17.81 2.61 -4.54
CA ASP A 207 17.97 3.77 -5.43
C ASP A 207 16.77 4.73 -5.32
N GLY A 208 15.53 4.21 -5.37
CA GLY A 208 14.34 5.04 -5.20
C GLY A 208 14.26 5.71 -3.82
N LEU A 209 14.67 5.02 -2.75
CA LEU A 209 14.77 5.62 -1.42
C LEU A 209 15.77 6.77 -1.41
N ARG A 210 16.98 6.58 -1.98
CA ARG A 210 18.02 7.62 -2.09
C ARG A 210 17.54 8.84 -2.87
N ILE A 211 16.81 8.62 -3.96
CA ILE A 211 16.22 9.71 -4.75
C ILE A 211 15.23 10.53 -3.90
N MET A 212 14.32 9.87 -3.18
CA MET A 212 13.39 10.55 -2.28
C MET A 212 14.11 11.30 -1.15
N MET A 213 15.18 10.72 -0.58
CA MET A 213 16.05 11.38 0.41
C MET A 213 16.71 12.63 -0.17
N LYS A 214 17.25 12.56 -1.41
CA LYS A 214 17.88 13.69 -2.10
C LYS A 214 16.90 14.85 -2.32
N ILE A 215 15.67 14.55 -2.72
CA ILE A 215 14.63 15.57 -2.96
C ILE A 215 14.31 16.35 -1.68
N THR A 216 14.25 15.66 -0.54
CA THR A 216 13.79 16.21 0.74
C THR A 216 14.91 16.62 1.69
N GLY A 217 16.16 16.24 1.43
CA GLY A 217 17.28 16.42 2.36
C GLY A 217 17.23 15.50 3.59
N ALA A 218 16.33 14.52 3.62
CA ALA A 218 16.08 13.67 4.79
C ALA A 218 16.98 12.43 4.81
N LYS A 219 17.10 11.78 6.00
CA LYS A 219 17.72 10.46 6.14
C LYS A 219 16.73 9.34 5.85
N GLY A 220 17.24 8.18 5.44
CA GLY A 220 16.46 6.98 5.16
C GLY A 220 16.30 6.06 6.38
N VAL A 221 15.12 5.51 6.58
CA VAL A 221 14.88 4.43 7.57
C VAL A 221 14.08 3.33 6.89
N ILE A 222 14.64 2.13 6.83
CA ILE A 222 13.93 0.94 6.33
C ILE A 222 13.29 0.25 7.54
N ALA A 223 11.95 0.20 7.57
CA ALA A 223 11.19 -0.48 8.61
C ALA A 223 10.91 -1.92 8.18
N LEU A 224 11.77 -2.85 8.60
CA LEU A 224 11.71 -4.27 8.25
C LEU A 224 11.04 -5.08 9.36
N GLU A 225 10.05 -5.92 9.04
CA GLU A 225 9.44 -6.81 10.03
C GLU A 225 10.37 -7.93 10.46
N ASP A 226 10.25 -8.37 11.74
CA ASP A 226 11.08 -9.43 12.33
C ASP A 226 10.86 -10.82 11.70
N ASN A 227 9.74 -11.05 10.99
CA ASN A 227 9.48 -12.24 10.17
C ASN A 227 10.17 -12.23 8.78
N LYS A 228 10.90 -11.15 8.44
CA LYS A 228 11.63 -10.95 7.19
C LYS A 228 13.12 -10.70 7.41
N ILE A 229 13.65 -11.23 8.51
CA ILE A 229 15.05 -11.02 8.92
C ILE A 229 16.06 -11.57 7.89
N ASP A 230 15.64 -12.53 7.08
CA ASP A 230 16.41 -13.08 5.95
C ASP A 230 16.78 -12.03 4.89
N LEU A 231 16.02 -10.93 4.80
CA LEU A 231 16.32 -9.80 3.91
C LEU A 231 17.40 -8.85 4.46
N LEU A 232 17.73 -8.95 5.75
CA LEU A 232 18.59 -7.97 6.42
C LEU A 232 19.97 -7.86 5.76
N GLU A 233 20.60 -9.00 5.48
CA GLU A 233 21.96 -9.02 4.90
C GLU A 233 21.94 -8.60 3.42
N ILE A 234 20.86 -8.92 2.69
CA ILE A 234 20.65 -8.46 1.30
C ILE A 234 20.57 -6.93 1.26
N LEU A 235 19.75 -6.35 2.13
CA LEU A 235 19.59 -4.88 2.20
C LEU A 235 20.86 -4.17 2.67
N LYS A 236 21.58 -4.72 3.66
CA LYS A 236 22.87 -4.16 4.10
C LYS A 236 23.92 -4.18 2.99
N ALA A 237 24.00 -5.28 2.25
CA ALA A 237 24.94 -5.41 1.13
C ALA A 237 24.65 -4.36 0.03
N GLU A 238 23.37 -4.13 -0.30
CA GLU A 238 22.99 -3.13 -1.29
C GLU A 238 23.24 -1.69 -0.78
N ILE A 239 22.91 -1.39 0.48
CA ILE A 239 23.23 -0.08 1.11
C ILE A 239 24.73 0.20 1.09
N LEU A 240 25.57 -0.81 1.34
CA LEU A 240 27.02 -0.68 1.32
C LEU A 240 27.53 -0.44 -0.10
N LYS A 241 27.04 -1.19 -1.08
CA LYS A 241 27.37 -1.05 -2.50
C LYS A 241 27.07 0.36 -3.03
N GLU A 242 25.97 0.94 -2.59
CA GLU A 242 25.54 2.30 -2.95
C GLU A 242 26.21 3.42 -2.10
N ASN A 243 27.17 3.07 -1.23
CA ASN A 243 27.90 4.00 -0.36
C ASN A 243 26.99 4.91 0.49
N CYS A 244 25.82 4.42 0.92
CA CYS A 244 24.84 5.20 1.67
C CYS A 244 24.63 4.72 3.13
N SER A 245 25.60 3.98 3.68
CA SER A 245 25.51 3.38 5.03
C SER A 245 25.43 4.40 6.16
N GLN A 246 25.83 5.66 5.93
CA GLN A 246 25.73 6.74 6.92
C GLN A 246 24.34 7.40 6.93
N ASP A 247 23.57 7.24 5.87
CA ASP A 247 22.31 7.96 5.63
C ASP A 247 21.08 7.06 5.70
N ILE A 248 21.25 5.73 5.61
CA ILE A 248 20.17 4.75 5.68
C ILE A 248 20.35 3.80 6.85
N GLU A 249 19.35 3.74 7.72
CA GLU A 249 19.28 2.81 8.86
C GLU A 249 18.19 1.76 8.64
N ILE A 250 18.47 0.49 8.97
CA ILE A 250 17.45 -0.57 9.02
C ILE A 250 17.01 -0.73 10.47
N ARG A 251 15.70 -0.58 10.70
CA ARG A 251 15.07 -0.79 12.02
C ARG A 251 14.10 -1.95 11.95
N ILE A 252 14.26 -2.90 12.87
CA ILE A 252 13.40 -4.07 12.93
C ILE A 252 12.13 -3.70 13.69
N VAL A 253 10.96 -3.94 13.06
CA VAL A 253 9.65 -3.74 13.66
C VAL A 253 8.98 -5.09 13.91
N LYS A 254 8.12 -5.15 14.92
CA LYS A 254 7.45 -6.40 15.29
C LYS A 254 6.36 -6.75 14.29
N SER A 255 6.35 -8.02 13.83
CA SER A 255 5.28 -8.58 13.00
C SER A 255 3.98 -8.58 13.77
N LYS A 256 3.11 -7.69 13.44
CA LYS A 256 1.72 -7.57 13.88
C LYS A 256 0.96 -6.59 13.01
N TYR A 257 -0.33 -6.63 13.05
CA TYR A 257 -1.19 -5.76 12.26
C TYR A 257 -1.82 -4.65 13.13
N PRO A 258 -1.85 -3.37 12.71
CA PRO A 258 -1.39 -2.82 11.42
C PRO A 258 0.00 -2.14 11.52
N GLN A 259 1.09 -2.91 11.65
CA GLN A 259 2.46 -2.35 11.76
C GLN A 259 2.83 -1.49 10.55
N GLY A 260 2.36 -1.85 9.34
CA GLY A 260 2.61 -1.10 8.11
C GLY A 260 1.79 0.19 7.96
N SER A 261 0.89 0.52 8.89
CA SER A 261 0.19 1.81 8.89
C SER A 261 1.18 2.96 9.14
N GLU A 262 1.11 4.05 8.35
CA GLU A 262 2.04 5.18 8.46
C GLU A 262 2.13 5.73 9.88
N LYS A 263 0.97 5.97 10.55
CA LYS A 263 0.92 6.47 11.92
C LYS A 263 1.56 5.49 12.91
N MET A 264 1.39 4.17 12.69
CA MET A 264 1.94 3.14 13.57
C MET A 264 3.44 2.96 13.38
N LEU A 265 3.95 3.07 12.14
CA LEU A 265 5.39 3.08 11.89
C LEU A 265 6.08 4.25 12.57
N ILE A 266 5.54 5.46 12.41
CA ILE A 266 6.08 6.67 13.07
C ILE A 266 6.08 6.49 14.60
N LYS A 267 4.96 6.00 15.16
CA LYS A 267 4.87 5.73 16.61
C LYS A 267 5.87 4.69 17.06
N SER A 268 6.00 3.57 16.33
CA SER A 268 6.94 2.50 16.66
C SER A 268 8.39 2.96 16.62
N LEU A 269 8.79 3.61 15.53
CA LEU A 269 10.19 3.94 15.24
C LEU A 269 10.72 5.14 16.05
N PHE A 270 9.86 6.13 16.30
CA PHE A 270 10.27 7.42 16.85
C PHE A 270 9.51 7.82 18.13
N ASN A 271 8.54 7.02 18.55
CA ASN A 271 7.62 7.33 19.67
C ASN A 271 6.90 8.69 19.51
N LYS A 272 6.70 9.15 18.26
CA LYS A 272 5.93 10.35 17.91
C LYS A 272 4.51 9.96 17.51
N GLU A 273 3.55 10.83 17.78
CA GLU A 273 2.16 10.67 17.34
C GLU A 273 1.85 11.73 16.27
N VAL A 274 1.20 11.28 15.20
CA VAL A 274 0.63 12.21 14.22
C VAL A 274 -0.57 12.88 14.86
N PRO A 275 -0.64 14.22 14.91
CA PRO A 275 -1.74 14.94 15.54
C PRO A 275 -3.12 14.53 15.00
N SER A 276 -4.18 14.72 15.81
CA SER A 276 -5.55 14.53 15.35
C SER A 276 -5.86 15.49 14.19
N GLY A 277 -6.40 14.93 13.09
CA GLY A 277 -6.61 15.71 11.86
C GLY A 277 -5.34 16.06 11.08
N GLY A 278 -4.15 15.82 11.64
CA GLY A 278 -2.85 16.13 11.04
C GLY A 278 -2.33 15.05 10.09
N LEU A 279 -1.22 15.40 9.41
CA LEU A 279 -0.55 14.54 8.45
C LEU A 279 0.78 13.99 9.01
N PRO A 280 1.26 12.83 8.54
CA PRO A 280 2.57 12.27 8.92
C PRO A 280 3.72 13.26 8.82
N VAL A 281 3.71 14.12 7.84
CA VAL A 281 4.71 15.15 7.57
C VAL A 281 4.94 16.10 8.76
N GLU A 282 3.91 16.36 9.57
CA GLU A 282 4.01 17.21 10.78
C GLU A 282 4.91 16.60 11.88
N THR A 283 5.21 15.31 11.78
CA THR A 283 6.19 14.64 12.67
C THR A 283 7.61 14.69 12.13
N GLY A 284 7.82 15.30 10.95
CA GLY A 284 9.09 15.30 10.22
C GLY A 284 9.35 13.99 9.49
N CYS A 285 8.32 13.19 9.21
CA CYS A 285 8.44 11.88 8.56
C CYS A 285 7.56 11.78 7.31
N ILE A 286 8.11 11.16 6.27
CA ILE A 286 7.36 10.70 5.10
C ILE A 286 7.50 9.18 5.03
N VAL A 287 6.37 8.47 4.86
CA VAL A 287 6.37 7.00 4.71
C VAL A 287 6.12 6.65 3.25
N SER A 288 6.93 5.78 2.66
CA SER A 288 6.79 5.31 1.28
C SER A 288 6.86 3.78 1.23
N ASN A 289 6.11 3.18 0.30
CA ASN A 289 6.10 1.73 0.08
C ASN A 289 7.26 1.30 -0.83
N THR A 290 7.66 0.03 -0.78
CA THR A 290 8.75 -0.56 -1.58
C THR A 290 8.50 -0.47 -3.07
N GLY A 291 7.30 -0.80 -3.55
CA GLY A 291 6.93 -0.65 -4.96
C GLY A 291 6.97 0.81 -5.42
N THR A 292 6.58 1.75 -4.56
CA THR A 292 6.70 3.19 -4.86
C THR A 292 8.16 3.60 -5.05
N ALA A 293 9.08 3.09 -4.23
CA ALA A 293 10.51 3.35 -4.40
C ALA A 293 11.03 2.80 -5.74
N CYS A 294 10.63 1.57 -6.14
CA CYS A 294 10.97 1.04 -7.46
C CYS A 294 10.47 1.93 -8.60
N ALA A 295 9.22 2.40 -8.52
CA ALA A 295 8.67 3.29 -9.54
C ALA A 295 9.41 4.63 -9.63
N VAL A 296 9.91 5.15 -8.50
CA VAL A 296 10.78 6.34 -8.49
C VAL A 296 12.10 6.04 -9.22
N SER A 297 12.79 4.94 -8.88
CA SER A 297 14.01 4.54 -9.58
C SER A 297 13.79 4.44 -11.09
N ASP A 298 12.74 3.73 -11.53
CA ASP A 298 12.42 3.55 -12.96
C ASP A 298 12.14 4.89 -13.67
N ALA A 299 11.45 5.82 -13.03
CA ALA A 299 11.14 7.12 -13.61
C ALA A 299 12.40 7.96 -13.86
N PHE A 300 13.43 7.82 -13.02
CA PHE A 300 14.68 8.55 -13.20
C PHE A 300 15.68 7.81 -14.11
N ARG A 301 15.84 6.49 -13.92
CA ARG A 301 16.83 5.70 -14.63
C ARG A 301 16.43 5.33 -16.05
N LEU A 302 15.13 5.05 -16.24
CA LEU A 302 14.57 4.58 -17.51
C LEU A 302 13.61 5.59 -18.16
N GLY A 303 13.28 6.68 -17.47
CA GLY A 303 12.21 7.58 -17.90
C GLY A 303 10.81 6.92 -17.90
N LYS A 304 10.66 5.73 -17.33
CA LYS A 304 9.46 4.90 -17.37
C LYS A 304 8.40 5.42 -16.39
N PRO A 305 7.20 5.78 -16.85
CA PRO A 305 6.09 6.14 -15.94
C PRO A 305 5.53 4.92 -15.22
N LEU A 306 4.71 5.16 -14.18
CA LEU A 306 4.05 4.08 -13.43
C LEU A 306 2.89 3.49 -14.25
N ILE A 307 3.21 2.53 -15.09
CA ILE A 307 2.31 1.82 -16.01
C ILE A 307 2.19 0.33 -15.75
N GLU A 308 2.91 -0.18 -14.77
CA GLU A 308 2.90 -1.58 -14.36
C GLU A 308 2.63 -1.69 -12.86
N ARG A 309 2.03 -2.79 -12.45
CA ARG A 309 1.77 -3.08 -11.05
C ARG A 309 2.25 -4.47 -10.66
N ALA A 310 3.12 -4.52 -9.67
CA ALA A 310 3.49 -5.75 -9.00
C ALA A 310 2.49 -6.07 -7.89
N LEU A 311 1.93 -7.27 -7.87
CA LEU A 311 0.92 -7.70 -6.89
C LEU A 311 0.99 -9.19 -6.59
N THR A 312 0.39 -9.60 -5.48
CA THR A 312 0.18 -11.00 -5.10
C THR A 312 -1.24 -11.44 -5.49
N ILE A 313 -1.39 -12.62 -6.12
CA ILE A 313 -2.68 -13.30 -6.27
C ILE A 313 -2.61 -14.58 -5.43
N SER A 314 -3.53 -14.74 -4.47
CA SER A 314 -3.47 -15.82 -3.48
C SER A 314 -4.86 -16.13 -2.87
N GLY A 315 -4.87 -16.88 -1.78
CA GLY A 315 -6.06 -17.34 -1.04
C GLY A 315 -6.26 -18.83 -1.18
N GLY A 316 -7.02 -19.44 -0.28
CA GLY A 316 -7.23 -20.90 -0.24
C GLY A 316 -7.96 -21.48 -1.46
N ALA A 317 -8.70 -20.65 -2.20
CA ALA A 317 -9.31 -21.06 -3.47
C ALA A 317 -8.39 -20.82 -4.68
N CYS A 318 -7.23 -20.20 -4.50
CA CYS A 318 -6.22 -20.03 -5.54
C CYS A 318 -5.30 -21.27 -5.59
N GLU A 319 -5.46 -22.12 -6.60
CA GLU A 319 -4.68 -23.36 -6.74
C GLU A 319 -3.22 -23.09 -7.16
N THR A 320 -2.97 -21.97 -7.84
CA THR A 320 -1.64 -21.57 -8.30
C THR A 320 -1.32 -20.11 -7.87
N PRO A 321 -1.09 -19.86 -6.57
CA PRO A 321 -0.74 -18.51 -6.10
C PRO A 321 0.47 -17.97 -6.84
N LYS A 322 0.52 -16.63 -7.05
CA LYS A 322 1.63 -15.98 -7.78
C LYS A 322 1.92 -14.57 -7.27
N ASN A 323 3.18 -14.18 -7.42
CA ASN A 323 3.59 -12.79 -7.43
C ASN A 323 3.85 -12.39 -8.88
N ILE A 324 3.12 -11.41 -9.38
CA ILE A 324 3.16 -11.01 -10.80
C ILE A 324 3.36 -9.51 -10.97
N ILE A 325 3.92 -9.12 -12.11
CA ILE A 325 3.89 -7.76 -12.62
C ILE A 325 3.00 -7.76 -13.86
N VAL A 326 1.99 -6.89 -13.87
CA VAL A 326 1.06 -6.73 -15.00
C VAL A 326 0.94 -5.27 -15.41
N PRO A 327 0.58 -4.96 -16.66
CA PRO A 327 0.17 -3.63 -17.07
C PRO A 327 -0.97 -3.10 -16.20
N VAL A 328 -0.90 -1.83 -15.80
CA VAL A 328 -2.01 -1.16 -15.11
C VAL A 328 -3.25 -1.18 -16.00
N GLY A 329 -4.39 -1.59 -15.44
CA GLY A 329 -5.62 -1.76 -16.20
C GLY A 329 -5.91 -3.20 -16.65
N THR A 330 -5.00 -4.16 -16.41
CA THR A 330 -5.27 -5.58 -16.61
C THR A 330 -6.49 -5.99 -15.80
N ILE A 331 -7.47 -6.62 -16.43
CA ILE A 331 -8.68 -7.13 -15.76
C ILE A 331 -8.33 -8.42 -15.03
N VAL A 332 -8.79 -8.57 -13.79
CA VAL A 332 -8.46 -9.74 -12.96
C VAL A 332 -8.99 -11.03 -13.59
N SER A 333 -10.20 -11.02 -14.17
CA SER A 333 -10.77 -12.20 -14.84
C SER A 333 -9.96 -12.66 -16.06
N ASP A 334 -9.24 -11.76 -16.74
CA ASP A 334 -8.35 -12.12 -17.86
C ASP A 334 -7.15 -12.95 -17.44
N LEU A 335 -6.81 -12.95 -16.15
CA LEU A 335 -5.71 -13.75 -15.62
C LEU A 335 -6.14 -15.18 -15.24
N VAL A 336 -7.44 -15.48 -15.33
CA VAL A 336 -8.02 -16.79 -14.97
C VAL A 336 -8.60 -17.43 -16.24
N PRO A 337 -8.29 -18.71 -16.54
CA PRO A 337 -7.39 -19.61 -15.80
C PRO A 337 -5.92 -19.62 -16.28
N GLU A 338 -5.57 -18.86 -17.35
CA GLU A 338 -4.29 -19.00 -18.08
C GLU A 338 -3.08 -18.66 -17.20
N VAL A 339 -3.20 -17.65 -16.34
CA VAL A 339 -2.11 -17.19 -15.46
C VAL A 339 -2.23 -17.82 -14.08
N VAL A 340 -3.43 -17.79 -13.50
CA VAL A 340 -3.73 -18.35 -12.18
C VAL A 340 -4.95 -19.27 -12.26
N LYS A 341 -4.87 -20.42 -11.62
CA LYS A 341 -5.99 -21.36 -11.51
C LYS A 341 -6.76 -21.10 -10.23
N ILE A 342 -8.05 -20.84 -10.36
CA ILE A 342 -8.95 -20.56 -9.24
C ILE A 342 -10.03 -21.62 -9.19
N ASN A 343 -10.25 -22.17 -8.00
CA ASN A 343 -11.37 -23.04 -7.74
C ASN A 343 -12.63 -22.19 -7.47
N ALA A 344 -13.46 -22.02 -8.50
CA ALA A 344 -14.65 -21.18 -8.43
C ALA A 344 -15.67 -21.70 -7.40
N GLU A 345 -15.83 -23.02 -7.25
CA GLU A 345 -16.78 -23.65 -6.32
C GLU A 345 -16.39 -23.42 -4.86
N LYS A 346 -15.08 -23.34 -4.56
CA LYS A 346 -14.56 -23.08 -3.23
C LYS A 346 -14.48 -21.58 -2.91
N THR A 347 -14.56 -20.71 -3.91
CA THR A 347 -14.44 -19.27 -3.73
C THR A 347 -15.71 -18.69 -3.14
N VAL A 348 -15.70 -18.32 -1.87
CA VAL A 348 -16.83 -17.65 -1.20
C VAL A 348 -16.64 -16.14 -1.09
N LYS A 349 -15.41 -15.66 -1.27
CA LYS A 349 -15.12 -14.22 -1.17
C LYS A 349 -13.94 -13.83 -2.05
N LEU A 350 -14.15 -12.80 -2.87
CA LEU A 350 -13.12 -12.15 -3.67
C LEU A 350 -12.77 -10.80 -3.05
N LEU A 351 -11.46 -10.52 -2.87
CA LEU A 351 -10.99 -9.25 -2.34
C LEU A 351 -10.02 -8.58 -3.32
N SER A 352 -10.14 -7.27 -3.46
CA SER A 352 -9.09 -6.40 -3.97
C SER A 352 -8.34 -5.77 -2.80
N GLY A 353 -7.08 -6.14 -2.60
CA GLY A 353 -6.28 -5.83 -1.42
C GLY A 353 -6.27 -6.95 -0.38
N GLY A 354 -5.68 -6.67 0.80
CA GLY A 354 -5.58 -7.63 1.89
C GLY A 354 -6.89 -7.87 2.64
N PRO A 355 -6.95 -8.87 3.53
CA PRO A 355 -8.20 -9.29 4.18
C PRO A 355 -8.71 -8.27 5.22
N LEU A 356 -7.87 -7.38 5.72
CA LEU A 356 -8.24 -6.44 6.79
C LEU A 356 -8.63 -5.05 6.28
N MET A 357 -7.94 -4.52 5.25
CA MET A 357 -8.23 -3.21 4.66
C MET A 357 -8.77 -3.28 3.23
N GLY A 358 -8.67 -4.39 2.55
CA GLY A 358 -9.15 -4.58 1.19
C GLY A 358 -10.66 -4.47 1.05
N SER A 359 -11.11 -4.45 -0.19
CA SER A 359 -12.54 -4.35 -0.55
C SER A 359 -13.04 -5.67 -1.11
N SER A 360 -14.20 -6.13 -0.63
CA SER A 360 -14.90 -7.27 -1.24
C SER A 360 -15.41 -6.89 -2.62
N MET A 361 -15.21 -7.77 -3.59
CA MET A 361 -15.63 -7.59 -4.98
C MET A 361 -16.77 -8.52 -5.33
N ILE A 362 -17.70 -8.04 -6.15
CA ILE A 362 -18.85 -8.83 -6.64
C ILE A 362 -18.50 -9.66 -7.88
N SER A 363 -17.43 -9.30 -8.59
CA SER A 363 -16.92 -9.96 -9.79
C SER A 363 -15.41 -9.77 -9.88
N ALA A 364 -14.74 -10.64 -10.63
CA ALA A 364 -13.34 -10.48 -11.02
C ALA A 364 -13.17 -9.51 -12.22
N ASP A 365 -14.24 -8.96 -12.77
CA ASP A 365 -14.23 -8.04 -13.91
C ASP A 365 -13.91 -6.61 -13.47
N PHE A 366 -12.77 -6.44 -12.80
CA PHE A 366 -12.26 -5.13 -12.39
C PHE A 366 -10.76 -5.01 -12.72
N PRO A 367 -10.31 -3.78 -13.05
CA PRO A 367 -8.92 -3.54 -13.41
C PRO A 367 -7.99 -3.51 -12.19
N ILE A 368 -6.78 -4.02 -12.38
CA ILE A 368 -5.65 -3.82 -11.48
C ILE A 368 -5.19 -2.36 -11.63
N ALA A 369 -5.38 -1.58 -10.56
CA ALA A 369 -4.99 -0.17 -10.50
C ALA A 369 -3.59 -0.01 -9.87
N LYS A 370 -3.02 1.21 -9.94
CA LYS A 370 -1.71 1.55 -9.33
C LYS A 370 -1.62 1.19 -7.83
N GLY A 371 -2.72 1.24 -7.09
CA GLY A 371 -2.79 0.91 -5.66
C GLY A 371 -3.09 -0.55 -5.33
N THR A 372 -3.41 -1.41 -6.29
CA THR A 372 -3.78 -2.82 -6.04
C THR A 372 -2.55 -3.63 -5.66
N ALA A 373 -2.41 -4.01 -4.40
CA ALA A 373 -1.26 -4.79 -3.92
C ALA A 373 -1.53 -6.31 -3.94
N CYS A 374 -2.79 -6.70 -3.95
CA CYS A 374 -3.19 -8.11 -3.86
C CYS A 374 -4.59 -8.33 -4.41
N VAL A 375 -4.84 -9.56 -4.90
CA VAL A 375 -6.18 -10.10 -5.17
C VAL A 375 -6.30 -11.44 -4.47
N LEU A 376 -7.34 -11.63 -3.65
CA LEU A 376 -7.53 -12.84 -2.87
C LEU A 376 -8.83 -13.55 -3.21
N PHE A 377 -8.72 -14.86 -3.44
CA PHE A 377 -9.84 -15.78 -3.62
C PHE A 377 -9.92 -16.67 -2.38
N LEU A 378 -10.84 -16.34 -1.47
CA LEU A 378 -10.92 -16.97 -0.15
C LEU A 378 -12.00 -18.05 -0.10
N THR A 379 -11.69 -19.12 0.64
CA THR A 379 -12.60 -20.23 0.92
C THR A 379 -13.47 -19.93 2.14
N LYS A 380 -14.40 -20.83 2.43
CA LYS A 380 -15.29 -20.73 3.60
C LYS A 380 -14.53 -20.77 4.93
N GLU A 381 -13.45 -21.53 4.99
CA GLU A 381 -12.60 -21.68 6.18
C GLU A 381 -11.82 -20.41 6.53
N GLU A 382 -11.58 -19.55 5.53
CA GLU A 382 -10.82 -18.31 5.65
C GLU A 382 -11.72 -17.10 5.93
N VAL A 383 -13.04 -17.25 5.84
CA VAL A 383 -14.01 -16.16 5.99
C VAL A 383 -14.96 -16.45 7.13
N ASN A 384 -15.03 -15.54 8.11
CA ASN A 384 -16.09 -15.61 9.10
C ASN A 384 -17.42 -15.16 8.47
N THR A 385 -18.36 -16.07 8.36
CA THR A 385 -19.72 -15.86 7.83
C THR A 385 -20.79 -15.84 8.90
N ASP A 386 -20.41 -15.92 10.19
CA ASP A 386 -21.37 -15.89 11.29
C ASP A 386 -22.13 -14.54 11.33
N PRO A 387 -23.42 -14.56 11.69
CA PRO A 387 -24.21 -13.34 11.75
C PRO A 387 -23.74 -12.38 12.85
N GLU A 388 -24.03 -11.08 12.68
CA GLU A 388 -23.86 -10.08 13.73
C GLU A 388 -24.83 -10.39 14.88
N ILE A 389 -24.32 -10.46 16.11
CA ILE A 389 -25.13 -10.50 17.34
C ILE A 389 -24.95 -9.20 18.13
N PRO A 390 -25.84 -8.91 19.10
CA PRO A 390 -25.70 -7.74 19.96
C PRO A 390 -24.33 -7.68 20.67
N CYS A 391 -23.78 -6.48 20.77
CA CYS A 391 -22.51 -6.26 21.45
C CYS A 391 -22.58 -6.72 22.91
N ILE A 392 -21.68 -7.61 23.32
CA ILE A 392 -21.61 -8.17 24.67
C ILE A 392 -20.77 -7.32 25.65
N GLY A 393 -20.27 -6.14 25.25
CA GLY A 393 -19.53 -5.24 26.13
C GLY A 393 -18.12 -5.70 26.54
N CYS A 394 -17.50 -6.65 25.85
CA CYS A 394 -16.24 -7.28 26.27
C CYS A 394 -14.98 -6.39 26.22
N GLY A 395 -15.03 -5.21 25.58
CA GLY A 395 -13.91 -4.25 25.50
C GLY A 395 -12.79 -4.60 24.53
N LYS A 396 -12.71 -5.81 23.96
CA LYS A 396 -11.61 -6.26 23.10
C LYS A 396 -11.30 -5.31 21.94
N CYS A 397 -12.32 -4.66 21.34
CA CYS A 397 -12.14 -3.69 20.26
C CYS A 397 -11.40 -2.42 20.71
N ILE A 398 -11.48 -2.06 22.00
CA ILE A 398 -10.75 -0.93 22.59
C ILE A 398 -9.28 -1.32 22.80
N ASP A 399 -9.04 -2.51 23.35
CA ASP A 399 -7.69 -2.99 23.68
C ASP A 399 -6.80 -3.11 22.43
N VAL A 400 -7.37 -3.55 21.30
CA VAL A 400 -6.64 -3.70 20.05
C VAL A 400 -6.55 -2.43 19.21
N CYS A 401 -7.28 -1.37 19.56
CA CYS A 401 -7.24 -0.14 18.77
C CYS A 401 -5.85 0.49 18.85
N PRO A 402 -5.12 0.60 17.72
CA PRO A 402 -3.76 1.14 17.74
C PRO A 402 -3.71 2.65 18.01
N LEU A 403 -4.86 3.31 17.90
CA LEU A 403 -5.03 4.76 18.15
C LEU A 403 -5.67 5.05 19.50
N GLY A 404 -5.95 4.02 20.33
CA GLY A 404 -6.57 4.18 21.64
C GLY A 404 -8.03 4.66 21.58
N LEU A 405 -8.71 4.50 20.45
CA LEU A 405 -10.12 4.86 20.30
C LEU A 405 -11.01 3.81 20.98
N ALA A 406 -12.28 4.20 21.21
CA ALA A 406 -13.33 3.30 21.69
C ALA A 406 -14.34 2.97 20.57
N PRO A 407 -14.04 2.00 19.65
CA PRO A 407 -14.87 1.73 18.47
C PRO A 407 -16.33 1.45 18.78
N THR A 408 -16.63 0.70 19.86
CA THR A 408 -18.00 0.40 20.27
C THR A 408 -18.76 1.65 20.70
N LEU A 409 -18.13 2.59 21.42
CA LEU A 409 -18.76 3.85 21.83
C LEU A 409 -19.00 4.77 20.63
N ILE A 410 -18.06 4.82 19.68
CA ILE A 410 -18.23 5.56 18.43
C ILE A 410 -19.44 5.01 17.66
N VAL A 411 -19.52 3.69 17.47
CA VAL A 411 -20.63 3.04 16.76
C VAL A 411 -21.97 3.25 17.51
N SER A 412 -21.97 3.21 18.84
CA SER A 412 -23.18 3.49 19.63
C SER A 412 -23.68 4.93 19.44
N ALA A 413 -22.77 5.91 19.41
CA ALA A 413 -23.13 7.30 19.13
C ALA A 413 -23.68 7.47 17.69
N LEU A 414 -23.09 6.79 16.71
CA LEU A 414 -23.54 6.81 15.32
C LEU A 414 -24.92 6.17 15.13
N LYS A 415 -25.21 5.06 15.83
CA LYS A 415 -26.53 4.40 15.80
C LYS A 415 -27.66 5.34 16.20
N VAL A 416 -27.44 6.19 17.20
CA VAL A 416 -28.44 7.18 17.66
C VAL A 416 -28.28 8.55 16.96
N ARG A 417 -27.54 8.58 15.84
CA ARG A 417 -27.28 9.79 15.03
C ARG A 417 -26.68 10.97 15.82
N ASN A 418 -26.02 10.70 16.95
CA ASN A 418 -25.31 11.71 17.71
C ASN A 418 -23.92 11.96 17.12
N ILE A 419 -23.89 12.73 16.02
CA ILE A 419 -22.68 13.02 15.24
C ILE A 419 -21.66 13.82 16.07
N GLU A 420 -22.12 14.74 16.91
CA GLU A 420 -21.24 15.53 17.77
C GLU A 420 -20.48 14.63 18.76
N LYS A 421 -21.19 13.72 19.44
CA LYS A 421 -20.56 12.74 20.34
C LYS A 421 -19.59 11.83 19.59
N ALA A 422 -19.95 11.36 18.39
CA ALA A 422 -19.06 10.56 17.57
C ALA A 422 -17.77 11.33 17.20
N GLY A 423 -17.89 12.62 16.89
CA GLY A 423 -16.74 13.53 16.67
C GLY A 423 -15.84 13.63 17.91
N LYS A 424 -16.42 13.90 19.09
CA LYS A 424 -15.68 13.98 20.37
C LYS A 424 -15.00 12.65 20.76
N LEU A 425 -15.54 11.52 20.31
CA LEU A 425 -14.95 10.19 20.49
C LEU A 425 -13.84 9.86 19.47
N GLY A 426 -13.47 10.80 18.60
CA GLY A 426 -12.36 10.65 17.65
C GLY A 426 -12.70 9.82 16.41
N VAL A 427 -13.97 9.79 15.96
CA VAL A 427 -14.35 9.02 14.76
C VAL A 427 -13.50 9.39 13.53
N MET A 428 -13.09 10.67 13.41
CA MET A 428 -12.27 11.15 12.28
C MET A 428 -10.84 10.66 12.35
N ASP A 429 -10.30 10.33 13.52
CA ASP A 429 -8.94 9.83 13.69
C ASP A 429 -8.79 8.34 13.31
N CYS A 430 -9.92 7.60 13.27
CA CYS A 430 -9.91 6.20 12.91
C CYS A 430 -9.25 5.98 11.52
N VAL A 431 -8.22 5.14 11.46
CA VAL A 431 -7.54 4.77 10.19
C VAL A 431 -8.18 3.57 9.48
N GLU A 432 -9.33 3.11 9.97
CA GLU A 432 -10.13 2.04 9.34
C GLU A 432 -9.35 0.72 9.14
N CYS A 433 -8.40 0.44 10.02
CA CYS A 433 -7.48 -0.70 9.89
C CYS A 433 -8.15 -2.09 10.06
N GLY A 434 -9.37 -2.18 10.54
CA GLY A 434 -10.05 -3.48 10.68
C GLY A 434 -9.78 -4.23 11.99
N SER A 435 -8.75 -3.92 12.77
CA SER A 435 -8.38 -4.67 13.99
C SER A 435 -9.54 -4.88 14.96
N CYS A 436 -10.39 -3.87 15.15
CA CYS A 436 -11.56 -3.94 16.06
C CYS A 436 -12.66 -4.89 15.54
N GLY A 437 -12.88 -4.94 14.22
CA GLY A 437 -13.81 -5.89 13.60
C GLY A 437 -13.27 -7.32 13.65
N PHE A 438 -11.98 -7.50 13.36
CA PHE A 438 -11.30 -8.79 13.39
C PHE A 438 -11.39 -9.48 14.75
N ILE A 439 -11.23 -8.74 15.85
CA ILE A 439 -11.24 -9.32 17.21
C ILE A 439 -12.65 -9.46 17.82
N CYS A 440 -13.69 -8.97 17.16
CA CYS A 440 -15.02 -8.87 17.73
C CYS A 440 -15.71 -10.25 17.79
N PRO A 441 -15.96 -10.83 18.98
CA PRO A 441 -16.62 -12.12 19.09
C PRO A 441 -18.13 -12.07 18.76
N ALA A 442 -18.70 -10.87 18.66
CA ALA A 442 -20.09 -10.63 18.29
C ALA A 442 -20.26 -10.27 16.80
N ASN A 443 -19.20 -10.39 16.00
CA ASN A 443 -19.16 -10.08 14.56
C ASN A 443 -19.75 -8.71 14.18
N VAL A 444 -19.68 -7.72 15.09
CA VAL A 444 -20.18 -6.37 14.83
C VAL A 444 -19.30 -5.74 13.73
N PRO A 445 -19.84 -5.30 12.60
CA PRO A 445 -19.09 -4.70 11.50
C PRO A 445 -18.65 -3.26 11.84
N LEU A 446 -17.78 -3.14 12.87
CA LEU A 446 -17.39 -1.86 13.47
C LEU A 446 -16.78 -0.90 12.44
N VAL A 447 -15.90 -1.41 11.58
CA VAL A 447 -15.20 -0.57 10.58
C VAL A 447 -16.18 -0.02 9.55
N GLN A 448 -17.09 -0.85 9.05
CA GLN A 448 -18.10 -0.45 8.06
C GLN A 448 -19.03 0.62 8.66
N LYS A 449 -19.48 0.44 9.91
CA LYS A 449 -20.31 1.42 10.64
C LYS A 449 -19.55 2.73 10.87
N ILE A 450 -18.25 2.67 11.22
CA ILE A 450 -17.41 3.86 11.40
C ILE A 450 -17.19 4.57 10.06
N ARG A 451 -16.91 3.84 8.98
CA ARG A 451 -16.69 4.40 7.63
C ARG A 451 -17.91 5.20 7.15
N LEU A 452 -19.11 4.64 7.29
CA LEU A 452 -20.36 5.36 7.02
C LEU A 452 -20.54 6.58 7.92
N GLY A 453 -20.20 6.45 9.20
CA GLY A 453 -20.26 7.54 10.16
C GLY A 453 -19.34 8.70 9.81
N LYS A 454 -18.10 8.42 9.39
CA LYS A 454 -17.14 9.45 8.93
C LYS A 454 -17.69 10.25 7.76
N ALA A 455 -18.32 9.58 6.80
CA ALA A 455 -18.94 10.28 5.65
C ALA A 455 -20.05 11.26 6.12
N ASN A 456 -20.85 10.86 7.09
CA ASN A 456 -21.90 11.73 7.65
C ASN A 456 -21.30 12.91 8.44
N VAL A 457 -20.25 12.67 9.24
CA VAL A 457 -19.54 13.74 9.96
C VAL A 457 -18.93 14.75 8.97
N LYS A 458 -18.27 14.29 7.91
CA LYS A 458 -17.70 15.17 6.88
C LYS A 458 -18.78 16.06 6.24
N ARG A 459 -19.93 15.48 5.85
CA ARG A 459 -21.05 16.25 5.28
C ARG A 459 -21.56 17.34 6.23
N GLN A 460 -21.70 17.01 7.50
CA GLN A 460 -22.19 17.97 8.50
C GLN A 460 -21.17 19.08 8.79
N MET A 461 -19.88 18.76 8.79
CA MET A 461 -18.82 19.77 8.92
C MET A 461 -18.81 20.72 7.71
N ALA A 462 -18.91 20.18 6.48
CA ALA A 462 -18.98 20.97 5.27
C ALA A 462 -20.21 21.91 5.24
N SER A 463 -21.39 21.44 5.66
CA SER A 463 -22.59 22.28 5.72
C SER A 463 -22.49 23.41 6.74
N LYS A 464 -21.85 23.19 7.89
CA LYS A 464 -21.60 24.24 8.90
C LYS A 464 -20.63 25.31 8.39
N THR A 465 -19.60 24.90 7.63
CA THR A 465 -18.63 25.83 7.05
C THR A 465 -19.25 26.67 5.92
N ALA A 466 -20.18 26.11 5.15
CA ALA A 466 -20.93 26.81 4.13
C ALA A 466 -21.98 27.78 4.69
N GLY A 467 -22.66 27.39 5.77
CA GLY A 467 -23.66 28.24 6.45
C GLY A 467 -23.08 29.35 7.36
N GLY A 468 -21.81 29.30 7.68
CA GLY A 468 -21.12 30.34 8.47
C GLY A 468 -20.52 31.49 7.63
N LYS A 469 -20.73 31.49 6.32
CA LYS A 469 -20.30 32.55 5.37
C LYS A 469 -21.46 33.41 4.83
N ALA A 470 -22.67 33.31 5.46
CA ALA A 470 -23.81 34.15 5.13
C ALA A 470 -23.98 35.30 6.15
#